data_01fad2849a0434b1644abe71515574ab
#
_entry.id   01fad2849a0434b1644abe71515574ab
#
_cell.length_a   1.000
_cell.length_b   1.000
_cell.length_c   1.000
_cell.angle_alpha   90.00
_cell.angle_beta   90.00
_cell.angle_gamma   90.00
#
_symmetry.space_group_name_H-M   'P 1'
#
loop_
_entity.id
_entity.type
_entity.pdbx_description
1 polymer ?
#
loop_
_entity_poly.entity_id
_entity_poly.type
_entity_poly.pdbx_seq_one_letter_code
_entity_poly.pdbx_strand_id
1 'polypeptide(L)'
;VTALNSTTVFGLGGFGDVLKSGINGQGALSTSLIVGNPNLKPERNKETEFGVDLAFLNSKIDLSATGYSKRGSDIILSAPINAASTGSTQQVLNAAEISNKGVELTLNLHPIQRPNMGWDIGVQYGRNKGNVLSLNGAQFINYNLEGFTGAIGTSAVGFAPGVIQGADFIRCGRGITNVAIPGMGVVSDIDALCGGAPKGALFLAPGGLPVPDATQRIIADPNPKYSMSYSSVVRWNKLSLSGLLDVRKGGSVWNGTRGVLDFFGTGKDTDMRNVTNGQYGVNYALKNYPVTAGPGKNDIPFTTPEEWQNWFLADGGGFGTVGAQFVEDGSFAKLREISLTYTLDNSAFRNLTGFSSADIRIAGRNLKTWTRYSGFDPEVNLGGAEFLTQGLDYFINPPTRSFVLSFSLSR
;
A
#
# COMPACT_ATOMS: atom_id res chain seq x y z
N VAL A 1 13.95 -3.10 -24.04
CA VAL A 1 13.99 -4.58 -23.95
C VAL A 1 15.43 -4.96 -23.59
N THR A 2 15.62 -5.58 -22.43
CA THR A 2 16.93 -6.09 -22.03
C THR A 2 17.15 -7.50 -22.61
N ALA A 3 18.41 -7.89 -22.84
CA ALA A 3 18.73 -9.23 -23.31
C ALA A 3 18.21 -10.33 -22.37
N LEU A 4 18.14 -10.05 -21.05
CA LEU A 4 17.60 -10.97 -20.04
C LEU A 4 16.10 -11.25 -20.21
N ASN A 5 15.31 -10.32 -20.76
CA ASN A 5 13.88 -10.52 -21.00
C ASN A 5 13.60 -11.29 -22.30
N SER A 6 14.55 -11.36 -23.21
CA SER A 6 14.42 -12.06 -24.50
C SER A 6 14.87 -13.51 -24.46
N THR A 7 15.63 -13.92 -23.46
CA THR A 7 16.19 -15.27 -23.34
C THR A 7 15.75 -15.97 -22.06
N THR A 8 15.58 -17.28 -22.13
CA THR A 8 15.36 -18.12 -20.95
C THR A 8 16.68 -18.33 -20.21
N VAL A 9 16.68 -18.08 -18.91
CA VAL A 9 17.86 -18.24 -18.06
C VAL A 9 17.82 -19.61 -17.38
N PHE A 10 18.97 -20.26 -17.31
CA PHE A 10 19.19 -21.47 -16.52
C PHE A 10 19.98 -21.09 -15.27
N GLY A 11 19.61 -21.65 -14.15
CA GLY A 11 20.26 -21.39 -12.87
C GLY A 11 20.39 -22.62 -11.99
N LEU A 12 21.21 -22.50 -10.97
CA LEU A 12 21.23 -23.48 -9.87
C LEU A 12 19.92 -23.31 -9.08
N GLY A 13 19.40 -24.40 -8.54
CA GLY A 13 18.18 -24.39 -7.72
C GLY A 13 18.26 -23.38 -6.58
N GLY A 14 17.16 -22.68 -6.31
CA GLY A 14 17.04 -21.68 -5.25
C GLY A 14 16.88 -22.27 -3.85
N PHE A 15 16.85 -21.40 -2.86
CA PHE A 15 16.59 -21.74 -1.46
C PHE A 15 15.27 -22.51 -1.30
N GLY A 16 15.34 -23.68 -0.65
CA GLY A 16 14.18 -24.56 -0.43
C GLY A 16 14.00 -25.65 -1.50
N ASP A 17 14.67 -25.55 -2.63
CA ASP A 17 14.65 -26.57 -3.68
C ASP A 17 15.99 -27.35 -3.73
N VAL A 18 16.23 -28.08 -2.68
CA VAL A 18 17.55 -28.69 -2.38
C VAL A 18 17.92 -29.81 -3.35
N LEU A 19 17.00 -30.25 -4.22
CA LEU A 19 17.14 -31.50 -4.97
C LEU A 19 17.10 -31.35 -6.48
N LYS A 20 17.51 -30.23 -7.00
CA LYS A 20 17.92 -30.15 -8.41
C LYS A 20 19.37 -30.58 -8.62
N SER A 21 19.88 -31.41 -7.70
CA SER A 21 20.98 -32.32 -8.05
C SER A 21 20.43 -33.33 -9.05
N GLY A 22 21.01 -33.40 -10.22
CA GLY A 22 20.58 -34.32 -11.25
C GLY A 22 20.55 -35.79 -10.76
N ILE A 23 19.99 -36.66 -11.58
CA ILE A 23 19.96 -38.08 -11.35
C ILE A 23 21.36 -38.58 -11.08
N ASN A 24 21.57 -39.39 -10.03
CA ASN A 24 22.85 -39.98 -9.62
C ASN A 24 23.92 -39.00 -9.11
N GLY A 25 23.56 -37.90 -8.45
CA GLY A 25 24.54 -36.97 -7.87
C GLY A 25 25.24 -36.07 -8.88
N GLN A 26 24.85 -36.09 -10.12
CA GLN A 26 25.32 -35.15 -11.13
C GLN A 26 24.66 -33.78 -10.95
N GLY A 27 25.39 -32.69 -11.05
CA GLY A 27 24.83 -31.35 -11.02
C GLY A 27 23.81 -31.11 -12.15
N ALA A 28 22.66 -30.53 -11.85
CA ALA A 28 21.67 -30.15 -12.85
C ALA A 28 21.38 -28.66 -12.84
N LEU A 29 21.13 -28.10 -14.00
CA LEU A 29 20.58 -26.76 -14.16
C LEU A 29 19.06 -26.87 -14.33
N SER A 30 18.34 -25.99 -13.68
CA SER A 30 16.91 -25.88 -13.90
C SER A 30 16.61 -24.63 -14.74
N THR A 31 15.60 -24.74 -15.60
CA THR A 31 15.06 -23.57 -16.28
C THR A 31 14.41 -22.63 -15.29
N SER A 32 14.50 -21.34 -15.54
CA SER A 32 13.68 -20.35 -14.81
C SER A 32 12.20 -20.67 -14.95
N LEU A 33 11.44 -20.43 -13.87
CA LEU A 33 9.98 -20.47 -13.95
C LEU A 33 9.40 -19.39 -14.87
N ILE A 34 10.22 -18.39 -15.21
CA ILE A 34 9.89 -17.31 -16.15
C ILE A 34 10.67 -17.54 -17.44
N VAL A 35 9.96 -17.70 -18.53
CA VAL A 35 10.54 -17.89 -19.88
C VAL A 35 10.73 -16.52 -20.54
N GLY A 36 11.89 -16.31 -21.16
CA GLY A 36 12.12 -15.16 -22.03
C GLY A 36 11.29 -15.21 -23.32
N ASN A 37 11.17 -14.08 -23.99
CA ASN A 37 10.46 -13.97 -25.26
C ASN A 37 11.31 -13.18 -26.29
N PRO A 38 11.82 -13.83 -27.34
CA PRO A 38 12.64 -13.17 -28.36
C PRO A 38 11.83 -12.18 -29.24
N ASN A 39 10.51 -12.25 -29.22
CA ASN A 39 9.63 -11.41 -30.03
C ASN A 39 9.14 -10.16 -29.28
N LEU A 40 9.78 -9.77 -28.20
CA LEU A 40 9.40 -8.58 -27.44
C LEU A 40 9.54 -7.30 -28.28
N LYS A 41 8.53 -6.46 -28.17
CA LYS A 41 8.52 -5.10 -28.73
C LYS A 41 8.87 -4.08 -27.67
N PRO A 42 9.44 -2.93 -28.04
CA PRO A 42 9.61 -1.81 -27.11
C PRO A 42 8.25 -1.32 -26.56
N GLU A 43 8.22 -0.96 -25.29
CA GLU A 43 7.09 -0.25 -24.69
C GLU A 43 6.90 1.11 -25.37
N ARG A 44 5.66 1.54 -25.48
CA ARG A 44 5.29 2.83 -26.07
C ARG A 44 4.53 3.66 -25.05
N ASN A 45 4.96 4.91 -24.88
CA ASN A 45 4.28 5.89 -24.04
C ASN A 45 3.82 7.06 -24.89
N LYS A 46 2.54 7.40 -24.75
CA LYS A 46 1.94 8.62 -25.34
C LYS A 46 1.41 9.47 -24.21
N GLU A 47 1.85 10.72 -24.14
CA GLU A 47 1.43 11.66 -23.11
C GLU A 47 0.94 12.97 -23.75
N THR A 48 -0.10 13.52 -23.18
CA THR A 48 -0.59 14.87 -23.47
C THR A 48 -0.65 15.60 -22.16
N GLU A 49 0.01 16.72 -22.10
CA GLU A 49 0.12 17.58 -20.92
C GLU A 49 -0.27 19.01 -21.27
N PHE A 50 -0.97 19.65 -20.36
CA PHE A 50 -1.28 21.07 -20.40
C PHE A 50 -0.97 21.68 -19.05
N GLY A 51 -0.18 22.75 -19.06
CA GLY A 51 0.22 23.46 -17.85
C GLY A 51 0.09 24.96 -17.97
N VAL A 52 -0.04 25.62 -16.85
CA VAL A 52 -0.03 27.10 -16.74
C VAL A 52 0.77 27.50 -15.50
N ASP A 53 1.62 28.51 -15.68
CA ASP A 53 2.37 29.16 -14.61
C ASP A 53 1.91 30.61 -14.49
N LEU A 54 1.51 31.01 -13.30
CA LEU A 54 0.97 32.31 -12.99
C LEU A 54 1.72 32.94 -11.82
N ALA A 55 2.14 34.19 -12.00
CA ALA A 55 2.75 34.98 -10.94
C ALA A 55 1.91 36.24 -10.66
N PHE A 56 1.56 36.45 -9.40
CA PHE A 56 0.73 37.60 -8.98
C PHE A 56 1.45 38.44 -7.92
N LEU A 57 1.08 39.71 -7.84
CA LEU A 57 1.52 40.64 -6.80
C LEU A 57 3.06 40.72 -6.70
N ASN A 58 3.76 40.88 -7.83
CA ASN A 58 5.22 40.87 -7.92
C ASN A 58 5.83 39.56 -7.31
N SER A 59 5.33 38.41 -7.76
CA SER A 59 5.74 37.08 -7.31
C SER A 59 5.59 36.85 -5.79
N LYS A 60 4.61 37.49 -5.17
CA LYS A 60 4.19 37.11 -3.82
C LYS A 60 3.32 35.86 -3.81
N ILE A 61 2.73 35.54 -4.95
CA ILE A 61 1.92 34.35 -5.18
C ILE A 61 2.33 33.77 -6.52
N ASP A 62 2.93 32.60 -6.51
CA ASP A 62 3.27 31.85 -7.71
C ASP A 62 2.48 30.53 -7.71
N LEU A 63 1.71 30.32 -8.78
CA LEU A 63 0.87 29.14 -9.00
C LEU A 63 1.30 28.44 -10.28
N SER A 64 1.66 27.16 -10.17
CA SER A 64 1.83 26.25 -11.29
C SER A 64 0.74 25.19 -11.24
N ALA A 65 0.07 24.95 -12.35
CA ALA A 65 -0.98 23.95 -12.47
C ALA A 65 -0.78 23.14 -13.74
N THR A 66 -0.73 21.83 -13.62
CA THR A 66 -0.52 20.90 -14.74
C THR A 66 -1.57 19.82 -14.72
N GLY A 67 -2.16 19.53 -15.87
CA GLY A 67 -3.02 18.38 -16.09
C GLY A 67 -2.44 17.49 -17.18
N TYR A 68 -2.45 16.17 -16.98
CA TYR A 68 -1.88 15.22 -17.93
C TYR A 68 -2.75 14.00 -18.16
N SER A 69 -2.57 13.38 -19.33
CA SER A 69 -3.13 12.10 -19.70
C SER A 69 -2.08 11.28 -20.42
N LYS A 70 -1.68 10.18 -19.81
CA LYS A 70 -0.66 9.26 -20.30
C LYS A 70 -1.26 7.90 -20.61
N ARG A 71 -0.84 7.27 -21.70
CA ARG A 71 -1.17 5.90 -22.09
C ARG A 71 0.11 5.15 -22.41
N GLY A 72 0.37 4.10 -21.66
CA GLY A 72 1.41 3.12 -21.94
C GLY A 72 0.81 1.93 -22.65
N SER A 73 1.39 1.50 -23.74
CA SER A 73 1.03 0.31 -24.50
C SER A 73 2.23 -0.59 -24.70
N ASP A 74 1.96 -1.85 -25.02
CA ASP A 74 3.01 -2.87 -25.17
C ASP A 74 3.88 -3.02 -23.90
N ILE A 75 3.32 -2.76 -22.72
CA ILE A 75 4.06 -2.84 -21.43
C ILE A 75 4.50 -4.27 -21.18
N ILE A 76 5.78 -4.43 -20.84
CA ILE A 76 6.42 -5.72 -20.69
C ILE A 76 6.21 -6.20 -19.25
N LEU A 77 5.50 -7.31 -19.09
CA LEU A 77 5.23 -7.98 -17.83
C LEU A 77 5.46 -9.49 -17.96
N SER A 78 5.73 -10.13 -16.81
CA SER A 78 5.68 -11.59 -16.72
C SER A 78 4.21 -12.02 -16.57
N ALA A 79 3.68 -12.65 -17.59
CA ALA A 79 2.30 -13.13 -17.62
C ALA A 79 2.21 -14.65 -17.40
N PRO A 80 1.18 -15.16 -16.71
CA PRO A 80 0.98 -16.59 -16.54
C PRO A 80 0.85 -17.33 -17.87
N ILE A 81 1.46 -18.50 -17.96
CA ILE A 81 1.34 -19.43 -19.10
C ILE A 81 0.99 -20.83 -18.59
N ASN A 82 0.58 -21.70 -19.52
CA ASN A 82 0.27 -23.07 -19.16
C ASN A 82 1.55 -23.86 -18.84
N ALA A 83 1.80 -24.07 -17.56
CA ALA A 83 2.97 -24.79 -17.06
C ALA A 83 3.03 -26.26 -17.55
N ALA A 84 1.90 -26.90 -17.79
CA ALA A 84 1.84 -28.29 -18.23
C ALA A 84 2.45 -28.48 -19.64
N SER A 85 2.41 -27.46 -20.48
CA SER A 85 2.96 -27.52 -21.85
C SER A 85 4.38 -26.96 -21.97
N THR A 86 4.80 -26.11 -21.02
CA THR A 86 6.05 -25.34 -21.15
C THR A 86 7.09 -25.66 -20.07
N GLY A 87 6.68 -26.30 -18.97
CA GLY A 87 7.53 -26.50 -17.79
C GLY A 87 7.81 -25.21 -17.01
N SER A 88 7.22 -24.09 -17.40
CA SER A 88 7.39 -22.77 -16.79
C SER A 88 6.02 -22.16 -16.48
N THR A 89 5.94 -21.33 -15.45
CA THR A 89 4.68 -20.76 -14.96
C THR A 89 4.37 -19.39 -15.55
N GLN A 90 5.40 -18.69 -16.04
CA GLN A 90 5.26 -17.33 -16.57
C GLN A 90 6.12 -17.13 -17.82
N GLN A 91 5.71 -16.20 -18.66
CA GLN A 91 6.50 -15.73 -19.81
C GLN A 91 6.51 -14.21 -19.85
N VAL A 92 7.65 -13.63 -20.25
CA VAL A 92 7.78 -12.20 -20.47
C VAL A 92 7.07 -11.83 -21.78
N LEU A 93 6.06 -11.00 -21.70
CA LEU A 93 5.21 -10.60 -22.84
C LEU A 93 4.97 -9.09 -22.85
N ASN A 94 4.69 -8.53 -24.02
CA ASN A 94 4.04 -7.22 -24.14
C ASN A 94 2.56 -7.39 -23.76
N ALA A 95 2.27 -7.43 -22.46
CA ALA A 95 1.03 -7.95 -21.93
C ALA A 95 0.05 -6.88 -21.44
N ALA A 96 0.51 -5.66 -21.21
CA ALA A 96 -0.36 -4.68 -20.59
C ALA A 96 -0.50 -3.38 -21.38
N GLU A 97 -1.66 -2.78 -21.19
CA GLU A 97 -1.95 -1.42 -21.58
C GLU A 97 -2.50 -0.68 -20.36
N ILE A 98 -1.90 0.47 -20.01
CA ILE A 98 -2.22 1.23 -18.81
C ILE A 98 -2.44 2.70 -19.18
N SER A 99 -3.45 3.32 -18.57
CA SER A 99 -3.66 4.77 -18.63
C SER A 99 -3.42 5.41 -17.26
N ASN A 100 -2.87 6.62 -17.27
CA ASN A 100 -2.73 7.48 -16.10
C ASN A 100 -3.24 8.88 -16.44
N LYS A 101 -4.08 9.45 -15.58
CA LYS A 101 -4.55 10.82 -15.69
C LYS A 101 -4.36 11.51 -14.34
N GLY A 102 -3.85 12.72 -14.38
CA GLY A 102 -3.58 13.43 -13.14
C GLY A 102 -3.62 14.94 -13.27
N VAL A 103 -3.59 15.55 -12.08
CA VAL A 103 -3.47 16.99 -11.89
C VAL A 103 -2.42 17.22 -10.83
N GLU A 104 -1.54 18.19 -11.08
CA GLU A 104 -0.52 18.65 -10.17
C GLU A 104 -0.63 20.15 -9.98
N LEU A 105 -0.58 20.62 -8.74
CA LEU A 105 -0.64 22.03 -8.39
C LEU A 105 0.53 22.34 -7.45
N THR A 106 1.24 23.41 -7.72
CA THR A 106 2.24 24.00 -6.83
C THR A 106 1.89 25.44 -6.57
N LEU A 107 1.72 25.79 -5.31
CA LEU A 107 1.45 27.14 -4.86
C LEU A 107 2.57 27.59 -3.93
N ASN A 108 3.27 28.66 -4.30
CA ASN A 108 4.24 29.33 -3.45
C ASN A 108 3.70 30.72 -3.06
N LEU A 109 3.75 30.98 -1.76
CA LEU A 109 3.32 32.24 -1.17
C LEU A 109 4.50 32.87 -0.43
N HIS A 110 4.67 34.16 -0.63
CA HIS A 110 5.69 34.97 0.03
C HIS A 110 5.03 36.16 0.77
N PRO A 111 4.25 35.90 1.87
CA PRO A 111 3.47 36.94 2.52
C PRO A 111 4.34 38.03 3.15
N ILE A 112 5.55 37.69 3.55
CA ILE A 112 6.50 38.65 4.16
C ILE A 112 7.84 38.57 3.42
N GLN A 113 8.23 39.71 2.82
CA GLN A 113 9.51 39.88 2.16
C GLN A 113 10.14 41.20 2.63
N ARG A 114 10.84 41.17 3.78
CA ARG A 114 11.53 42.31 4.36
C ARG A 114 13.00 41.95 4.61
N PRO A 115 13.93 42.91 4.65
CA PRO A 115 15.34 42.62 4.87
C PRO A 115 15.61 41.74 6.10
N ASN A 116 14.89 41.97 7.19
CA ASN A 116 15.08 41.25 8.46
C ASN A 116 14.02 40.21 8.75
N MET A 117 13.03 40.00 7.87
CA MET A 117 11.95 39.04 8.08
C MET A 117 11.42 38.55 6.74
N GLY A 118 11.36 37.25 6.61
CA GLY A 118 10.75 36.57 5.46
C GLY A 118 9.82 35.45 5.92
N TRP A 119 8.78 35.20 5.17
CA TRP A 119 7.92 34.05 5.34
C TRP A 119 7.55 33.48 3.98
N ASP A 120 7.94 32.21 3.76
CA ASP A 120 7.64 31.45 2.56
C ASP A 120 6.76 30.26 2.91
N ILE A 121 5.73 30.02 2.13
CA ILE A 121 4.83 28.89 2.26
C ILE A 121 4.75 28.20 0.91
N GLY A 122 5.01 26.91 0.88
CA GLY A 122 4.84 26.04 -0.28
C GLY A 122 3.71 25.05 -0.04
N VAL A 123 2.83 24.90 -1.02
CA VAL A 123 1.80 23.85 -1.04
C VAL A 123 1.91 23.11 -2.35
N GLN A 124 2.09 21.80 -2.28
CA GLN A 124 2.06 20.91 -3.43
C GLN A 124 0.85 19.99 -3.30
N TYR A 125 0.12 19.79 -4.37
CA TYR A 125 -0.99 18.87 -4.48
C TYR A 125 -0.82 18.02 -5.72
N GLY A 126 -1.00 16.71 -5.57
CA GLY A 126 -0.96 15.77 -6.67
C GLY A 126 -2.11 14.76 -6.57
N ARG A 127 -2.77 14.56 -7.68
CA ARG A 127 -3.77 13.51 -7.85
C ARG A 127 -3.49 12.76 -9.13
N ASN A 128 -3.27 11.44 -9.01
CA ASN A 128 -3.13 10.54 -10.15
C ASN A 128 -4.22 9.46 -10.10
N LYS A 129 -4.76 9.09 -11.25
CA LYS A 129 -5.67 7.96 -11.40
C LYS A 129 -5.15 7.05 -12.50
N GLY A 130 -4.55 5.92 -12.08
CA GLY A 130 -4.15 4.83 -12.98
C GLY A 130 -5.33 3.93 -13.30
N ASN A 131 -5.29 3.28 -14.47
CA ASN A 131 -6.24 2.24 -14.85
C ASN A 131 -5.56 1.26 -15.80
N VAL A 132 -5.67 -0.03 -15.52
CA VAL A 132 -5.27 -1.11 -16.42
C VAL A 132 -6.34 -1.31 -17.45
N LEU A 133 -6.01 -1.09 -18.73
CA LEU A 133 -6.95 -1.18 -19.84
C LEU A 133 -7.04 -2.59 -20.41
N SER A 134 -5.90 -3.28 -20.50
CA SER A 134 -5.83 -4.66 -20.95
C SER A 134 -4.61 -5.39 -20.39
N LEU A 135 -4.69 -6.73 -20.34
CA LEU A 135 -3.63 -7.63 -19.90
C LEU A 135 -3.47 -8.82 -20.86
N ASN A 136 -3.53 -8.57 -22.17
CA ASN A 136 -3.38 -9.59 -23.22
C ASN A 136 -4.29 -10.83 -23.02
N GLY A 137 -5.56 -10.58 -22.67
CA GLY A 137 -6.57 -11.63 -22.44
C GLY A 137 -6.63 -12.16 -21.01
N ALA A 138 -5.64 -11.89 -20.16
CA ALA A 138 -5.74 -12.19 -18.75
C ALA A 138 -6.65 -11.20 -18.02
N GLN A 139 -7.34 -11.67 -16.97
CA GLN A 139 -8.13 -10.80 -16.10
C GLN A 139 -7.26 -10.08 -15.06
N PHE A 140 -6.19 -10.74 -14.63
CA PHE A 140 -5.22 -10.20 -13.66
C PHE A 140 -3.84 -10.82 -13.88
N ILE A 141 -2.81 -10.12 -13.46
CA ILE A 141 -1.42 -10.58 -13.39
C ILE A 141 -0.91 -10.30 -11.98
N ASN A 142 -0.50 -11.34 -11.28
CA ASN A 142 0.06 -11.25 -9.93
C ASN A 142 1.55 -10.95 -9.98
N TYR A 143 2.00 -10.12 -9.07
CA TYR A 143 3.41 -9.81 -8.89
C TYR A 143 4.02 -10.74 -7.82
N ASN A 144 5.25 -11.16 -8.01
CA ASN A 144 5.96 -12.23 -7.33
C ASN A 144 6.20 -12.11 -5.81
N LEU A 145 5.42 -11.35 -5.09
CA LEU A 145 5.33 -11.53 -3.64
C LEU A 145 4.28 -12.61 -3.40
N GLU A 146 4.63 -13.83 -3.78
CA GLU A 146 3.79 -15.00 -3.56
C GLU A 146 3.43 -15.10 -2.08
N GLY A 147 2.15 -15.03 -1.88
CA GLY A 147 1.49 -14.90 -0.64
C GLY A 147 1.90 -15.87 0.43
N PHE A 148 2.66 -15.40 1.38
CA PHE A 148 2.65 -16.01 2.70
C PHE A 148 1.26 -15.97 3.34
N THR A 149 0.29 -15.21 2.80
CA THR A 149 -0.77 -14.67 3.64
C THR A 149 -2.08 -14.34 2.94
N GLY A 150 -2.39 -14.89 1.81
CA GLY A 150 -3.69 -14.68 1.17
C GLY A 150 -3.97 -13.26 0.64
N ALA A 151 -2.95 -12.40 0.58
CA ALA A 151 -3.01 -11.09 -0.07
C ALA A 151 -1.82 -10.90 -1.01
N ILE A 152 -2.08 -10.55 -2.26
CA ILE A 152 -1.08 -10.50 -3.34
C ILE A 152 -1.23 -9.17 -4.08
N GLY A 153 -0.09 -8.49 -4.34
CA GLY A 153 -0.07 -7.36 -5.26
C GLY A 153 -0.40 -7.82 -6.69
N THR A 154 -1.31 -7.13 -7.35
CA THR A 154 -1.79 -7.53 -8.68
C THR A 154 -2.08 -6.34 -9.59
N SER A 155 -2.06 -6.56 -10.89
CA SER A 155 -2.76 -5.70 -11.84
C SER A 155 -3.99 -6.44 -12.37
N ALA A 156 -5.13 -5.77 -12.34
CA ALA A 156 -6.40 -6.28 -12.82
C ALA A 156 -7.06 -5.30 -13.79
N VAL A 157 -7.67 -5.80 -14.85
CA VAL A 157 -8.36 -4.97 -15.86
C VAL A 157 -9.47 -4.17 -15.19
N GLY A 158 -9.52 -2.87 -15.45
CA GLY A 158 -10.49 -1.93 -14.88
C GLY A 158 -10.10 -1.33 -13.54
N PHE A 159 -8.97 -1.75 -12.95
CA PHE A 159 -8.44 -1.24 -11.68
C PHE A 159 -7.14 -0.47 -11.88
N ALA A 160 -6.71 0.24 -10.83
CA ALA A 160 -5.38 0.83 -10.82
C ALA A 160 -4.29 -0.25 -10.80
N PRO A 161 -3.10 0.01 -11.37
CA PRO A 161 -1.97 -0.90 -11.22
C PRO A 161 -1.57 -1.04 -9.74
N GLY A 162 -1.13 -2.25 -9.35
CA GLY A 162 -0.66 -2.50 -7.99
C GLY A 162 -1.76 -2.58 -6.93
N VAL A 163 -2.99 -2.94 -7.32
CA VAL A 163 -4.07 -3.27 -6.36
C VAL A 163 -3.77 -4.58 -5.64
N ILE A 164 -4.45 -4.83 -4.53
CA ILE A 164 -4.25 -6.03 -3.73
C ILE A 164 -5.42 -6.98 -3.96
N GLN A 165 -5.09 -8.21 -4.33
CA GLN A 165 -6.02 -9.32 -4.50
C GLN A 165 -5.97 -10.23 -3.28
N GLY A 166 -7.12 -10.81 -2.92
CA GLY A 166 -7.25 -11.79 -1.85
C GLY A 166 -8.68 -12.32 -1.75
N ALA A 167 -8.89 -13.24 -0.81
CA ALA A 167 -10.21 -13.72 -0.47
C ALA A 167 -10.92 -12.75 0.50
N ASP A 168 -12.24 -12.81 0.49
CA ASP A 168 -13.12 -12.04 1.40
C ASP A 168 -14.12 -12.99 2.05
N PHE A 169 -14.92 -12.50 2.97
CA PHE A 169 -16.12 -13.18 3.42
C PHE A 169 -17.25 -13.04 2.39
N ILE A 170 -18.21 -13.94 2.45
CA ILE A 170 -19.45 -13.84 1.67
C ILE A 170 -20.17 -12.54 2.04
N ARG A 171 -20.61 -11.80 1.02
CA ARG A 171 -21.36 -10.55 1.18
C ARG A 171 -22.59 -10.52 0.29
N CYS A 172 -23.62 -9.88 0.78
CA CYS A 172 -24.85 -9.63 0.07
C CYS A 172 -24.64 -8.77 -1.18
N GLY A 173 -25.45 -9.00 -2.21
CA GLY A 173 -25.39 -8.24 -3.46
C GLY A 173 -24.25 -8.61 -4.38
N ARG A 174 -23.64 -9.79 -4.19
CA ARG A 174 -22.55 -10.31 -5.02
C ARG A 174 -23.00 -11.41 -6.02
N GLY A 175 -24.26 -11.85 -5.94
CA GLY A 175 -24.76 -12.93 -6.80
C GLY A 175 -24.06 -14.28 -6.54
N ILE A 176 -23.71 -14.57 -5.30
CA ILE A 176 -23.06 -15.83 -4.92
C ILE A 176 -24.13 -16.91 -4.85
N THR A 177 -23.92 -17.99 -5.59
CA THR A 177 -24.86 -19.10 -5.72
C THR A 177 -24.20 -20.46 -5.47
N ASN A 178 -25.01 -21.46 -5.07
CA ASN A 178 -24.58 -22.84 -4.90
C ASN A 178 -23.37 -23.01 -3.99
N VAL A 179 -23.36 -22.32 -2.85
CA VAL A 179 -22.31 -22.34 -1.86
C VAL A 179 -22.72 -23.09 -0.61
N ALA A 180 -21.80 -23.88 -0.05
CA ALA A 180 -22.03 -24.58 1.22
C ALA A 180 -21.94 -23.60 2.39
N ILE A 181 -23.01 -23.52 3.18
CA ILE A 181 -23.08 -22.66 4.37
C ILE A 181 -23.16 -23.54 5.61
N PRO A 182 -22.30 -23.33 6.61
CA PRO A 182 -22.36 -24.05 7.86
C PRO A 182 -23.75 -23.95 8.52
N GLY A 183 -24.33 -25.09 8.86
CA GLY A 183 -25.68 -25.17 9.44
C GLY A 183 -26.85 -25.06 8.47
N MET A 184 -26.61 -24.89 7.15
CA MET A 184 -27.67 -24.76 6.15
C MET A 184 -27.51 -25.70 4.94
N GLY A 185 -26.33 -26.33 4.76
CA GLY A 185 -26.00 -27.08 3.55
C GLY A 185 -25.73 -26.16 2.35
N VAL A 186 -26.02 -26.64 1.13
CA VAL A 186 -25.81 -25.84 -0.09
C VAL A 186 -26.95 -24.85 -0.29
N VAL A 187 -26.61 -23.56 -0.30
CA VAL A 187 -27.53 -22.45 -0.54
C VAL A 187 -27.46 -22.06 -2.01
N SER A 188 -28.59 -22.09 -2.70
CA SER A 188 -28.69 -21.80 -4.11
C SER A 188 -28.52 -20.31 -4.47
N ASP A 189 -28.89 -19.42 -3.56
CA ASP A 189 -28.80 -17.96 -3.73
C ASP A 189 -28.62 -17.28 -2.36
N ILE A 190 -27.47 -16.70 -2.14
CA ILE A 190 -27.16 -15.96 -0.91
C ILE A 190 -27.97 -14.67 -0.80
N ASP A 191 -28.17 -13.99 -1.93
CA ASP A 191 -28.84 -12.66 -1.91
C ASP A 191 -30.31 -12.78 -1.50
N ALA A 192 -30.93 -13.93 -1.74
CA ALA A 192 -32.30 -14.22 -1.27
C ALA A 192 -32.38 -14.28 0.27
N LEU A 193 -31.29 -14.63 0.96
CA LEU A 193 -31.22 -14.73 2.42
C LEU A 193 -30.79 -13.40 3.09
N CYS A 194 -30.47 -12.40 2.32
CA CYS A 194 -29.98 -11.12 2.83
C CYS A 194 -31.07 -10.17 3.35
N GLY A 195 -32.35 -10.51 3.16
CA GLY A 195 -33.47 -9.75 3.75
C GLY A 195 -33.52 -8.26 3.39
N GLY A 196 -33.05 -7.90 2.18
CA GLY A 196 -32.99 -6.50 1.74
C GLY A 196 -31.82 -5.68 2.30
N ALA A 197 -30.85 -6.32 2.93
CA ALA A 197 -29.66 -5.64 3.42
C ALA A 197 -28.88 -4.97 2.26
N PRO A 198 -28.17 -3.86 2.52
CA PRO A 198 -27.44 -3.15 1.49
C PRO A 198 -26.34 -4.04 0.88
N LYS A 199 -26.03 -3.79 -0.40
CA LYS A 199 -24.92 -4.44 -1.09
C LYS A 199 -23.61 -4.29 -0.31
N GLY A 200 -22.92 -5.39 -0.10
CA GLY A 200 -21.67 -5.44 0.66
C GLY A 200 -21.84 -5.73 2.16
N ALA A 201 -23.08 -5.88 2.65
CA ALA A 201 -23.34 -6.37 4.02
C ALA A 201 -22.70 -7.75 4.22
N LEU A 202 -22.07 -7.97 5.38
CA LEU A 202 -21.43 -9.24 5.70
C LEU A 202 -22.50 -10.31 5.96
N PHE A 203 -22.45 -11.42 5.23
CA PHE A 203 -23.35 -12.55 5.43
C PHE A 203 -22.91 -13.40 6.63
N LEU A 204 -23.82 -13.64 7.56
CA LEU A 204 -23.59 -14.50 8.73
C LEU A 204 -24.37 -15.81 8.62
N ALA A 205 -23.69 -16.93 8.80
CA ALA A 205 -24.32 -18.23 8.93
C ALA A 205 -25.16 -18.31 10.22
N PRO A 206 -26.06 -19.31 10.39
CA PRO A 206 -26.87 -19.46 11.60
C PRO A 206 -26.10 -19.40 12.92
N GLY A 207 -24.84 -19.86 12.93
CA GLY A 207 -23.95 -19.76 14.09
C GLY A 207 -23.38 -18.34 14.35
N GLY A 208 -23.81 -17.32 13.59
CA GLY A 208 -23.37 -15.93 13.76
C GLY A 208 -21.99 -15.61 13.21
N LEU A 209 -21.25 -16.59 12.70
CA LEU A 209 -19.94 -16.39 12.10
C LEU A 209 -20.06 -16.09 10.60
N PRO A 210 -19.17 -15.26 10.06
CA PRO A 210 -19.08 -15.05 8.63
C PRO A 210 -18.54 -16.28 7.93
N VAL A 211 -18.87 -16.43 6.66
CA VAL A 211 -18.42 -17.55 5.83
C VAL A 211 -17.36 -17.07 4.86
N PRO A 212 -16.20 -17.71 4.77
CA PRO A 212 -15.20 -17.38 3.78
C PRO A 212 -15.69 -17.57 2.34
N ASP A 213 -15.37 -16.63 1.47
CA ASP A 213 -15.49 -16.75 0.01
C ASP A 213 -14.07 -16.88 -0.57
N ALA A 214 -13.69 -18.09 -0.95
CA ALA A 214 -12.36 -18.36 -1.50
C ALA A 214 -12.11 -17.74 -2.87
N THR A 215 -13.12 -17.13 -3.49
CA THR A 215 -12.98 -16.45 -4.77
C THR A 215 -12.04 -15.26 -4.63
N GLN A 216 -10.95 -15.30 -5.39
CA GLN A 216 -9.98 -14.22 -5.40
C GLN A 216 -10.58 -12.94 -6.00
N ARG A 217 -10.50 -11.83 -5.29
CA ARG A 217 -11.07 -10.53 -5.66
C ARG A 217 -10.06 -9.41 -5.35
N ILE A 218 -10.26 -8.27 -5.97
CA ILE A 218 -9.55 -7.06 -5.52
C ILE A 218 -10.16 -6.64 -4.19
N ILE A 219 -9.36 -6.72 -3.13
CA ILE A 219 -9.75 -6.41 -1.75
C ILE A 219 -9.28 -5.03 -1.30
N ALA A 220 -8.22 -4.48 -1.93
CA ALA A 220 -7.68 -3.18 -1.58
C ALA A 220 -7.06 -2.46 -2.78
N ASP A 221 -7.10 -1.14 -2.74
CA ASP A 221 -6.37 -0.24 -3.63
C ASP A 221 -5.43 0.63 -2.79
N PRO A 222 -4.10 0.43 -2.85
CA PRO A 222 -3.14 1.21 -2.10
C PRO A 222 -2.89 2.61 -2.69
N ASN A 223 -3.41 2.88 -3.88
CA ASN A 223 -3.20 4.17 -4.53
C ASN A 223 -3.97 5.29 -3.81
N PRO A 224 -3.34 6.41 -3.47
CA PRO A 224 -4.01 7.51 -2.81
C PRO A 224 -5.00 8.21 -3.74
N LYS A 225 -6.05 8.78 -3.16
CA LYS A 225 -6.95 9.69 -3.89
C LYS A 225 -6.25 10.98 -4.26
N TYR A 226 -5.40 11.47 -3.35
CA TYR A 226 -4.48 12.60 -3.56
C TYR A 226 -3.38 12.61 -2.49
N SER A 227 -2.30 13.33 -2.78
CA SER A 227 -1.23 13.65 -1.85
C SER A 227 -1.01 15.16 -1.81
N MET A 228 -0.66 15.69 -0.65
CA MET A 228 -0.34 17.11 -0.44
C MET A 228 0.90 17.23 0.44
N SER A 229 1.73 18.21 0.13
CA SER A 229 2.85 18.63 0.99
C SER A 229 2.72 20.11 1.32
N TYR A 230 2.94 20.43 2.59
CA TYR A 230 2.97 21.80 3.09
C TYR A 230 4.35 22.08 3.65
N SER A 231 5.02 23.09 3.11
CA SER A 231 6.27 23.62 3.64
C SER A 231 6.08 25.05 4.14
N SER A 232 6.75 25.39 5.21
CA SER A 232 6.77 26.76 5.72
C SER A 232 8.18 27.10 6.21
N VAL A 233 8.69 28.26 5.79
CA VAL A 233 9.98 28.78 6.23
C VAL A 233 9.78 30.21 6.72
N VAL A 234 10.04 30.44 7.99
CA VAL A 234 10.04 31.77 8.62
C VAL A 234 11.48 32.16 8.91
N ARG A 235 11.93 33.26 8.33
CA ARG A 235 13.24 33.87 8.59
C ARG A 235 13.07 35.13 9.41
N TRP A 236 13.82 35.25 10.48
CA TRP A 236 13.86 36.45 11.31
C TRP A 236 15.31 36.76 11.72
N ASN A 237 15.86 37.83 11.15
CA ASN A 237 17.27 38.15 11.23
C ASN A 237 18.15 36.94 10.89
N LYS A 238 18.87 36.39 11.85
CA LYS A 238 19.78 35.25 11.73
C LYS A 238 19.14 33.90 12.03
N LEU A 239 17.87 33.89 12.40
CA LEU A 239 17.12 32.67 12.70
C LEU A 239 16.23 32.28 11.51
N SER A 240 16.19 31.00 11.22
CA SER A 240 15.27 30.40 10.24
C SER A 240 14.61 29.17 10.86
N LEU A 241 13.27 29.20 10.94
CA LEU A 241 12.44 28.08 11.35
C LEU A 241 11.77 27.49 10.11
N SER A 242 11.94 26.19 9.88
CA SER A 242 11.25 25.50 8.78
C SER A 242 10.44 24.32 9.27
N GLY A 243 9.35 24.02 8.55
CA GLY A 243 8.51 22.86 8.79
C GLY A 243 8.03 22.23 7.50
N LEU A 244 7.89 20.90 7.50
CA LEU A 244 7.35 20.10 6.39
C LEU A 244 6.31 19.13 6.92
N LEU A 245 5.10 19.20 6.36
CA LEU A 245 3.97 18.32 6.64
C LEU A 245 3.50 17.67 5.34
N ASP A 246 3.43 16.35 5.33
CA ASP A 246 2.84 15.57 4.25
C ASP A 246 1.48 15.03 4.63
N VAL A 247 0.54 15.07 3.69
CA VAL A 247 -0.80 14.50 3.81
C VAL A 247 -1.04 13.57 2.64
N ARG A 248 -1.40 12.33 2.94
CA ARG A 248 -1.89 11.36 1.97
C ARG A 248 -3.33 11.02 2.31
N LYS A 249 -4.24 11.16 1.35
CA LYS A 249 -5.66 10.83 1.56
C LYS A 249 -6.08 9.68 0.67
N GLY A 250 -6.74 8.69 1.28
CA GLY A 250 -7.12 7.45 0.60
C GLY A 250 -5.93 6.51 0.45
N GLY A 251 -6.15 5.46 -0.31
CA GLY A 251 -5.30 4.28 -0.33
C GLY A 251 -5.61 3.34 0.83
N SER A 252 -5.36 2.07 0.63
CA SER A 252 -5.54 1.04 1.65
C SER A 252 -4.23 0.34 1.92
N VAL A 253 -4.05 -0.15 3.14
CA VAL A 253 -2.93 -0.98 3.54
C VAL A 253 -3.47 -2.31 4.02
N TRP A 254 -2.94 -3.40 3.52
CA TRP A 254 -3.18 -4.73 4.06
C TRP A 254 -2.20 -4.97 5.21
N ASN A 255 -2.75 -5.09 6.43
CA ASN A 255 -2.00 -5.24 7.67
C ASN A 255 -1.78 -6.73 7.99
N GLY A 256 -0.89 -7.39 7.26
CA GLY A 256 -0.53 -8.78 7.49
C GLY A 256 0.19 -8.98 8.81
N THR A 257 0.95 -8.00 9.27
CA THR A 257 1.60 -8.02 10.59
C THR A 257 0.57 -8.22 11.69
N ARG A 258 -0.54 -7.46 11.70
CA ARG A 258 -1.63 -7.64 12.66
C ARG A 258 -2.24 -9.03 12.55
N GLY A 259 -2.51 -9.47 11.32
CA GLY A 259 -3.11 -10.79 11.10
C GLY A 259 -2.28 -11.95 11.65
N VAL A 260 -0.96 -11.89 11.51
CA VAL A 260 -0.04 -12.91 12.05
C VAL A 260 0.06 -12.82 13.58
N LEU A 261 0.14 -11.59 14.12
CA LEU A 261 0.14 -11.41 15.58
C LEU A 261 -1.15 -11.93 16.21
N ASP A 262 -2.29 -11.74 15.55
CA ASP A 262 -3.58 -12.28 15.99
C ASP A 262 -3.58 -13.81 15.94
N PHE A 263 -3.08 -14.42 14.85
CA PHE A 263 -2.96 -15.87 14.72
C PHE A 263 -2.13 -16.50 15.85
N PHE A 264 -0.99 -15.91 16.19
CA PHE A 264 -0.12 -16.41 17.26
C PHE A 264 -0.54 -15.97 18.66
N GLY A 265 -1.66 -15.25 18.82
CA GLY A 265 -2.16 -14.80 20.12
C GLY A 265 -1.24 -13.77 20.80
N THR A 266 -0.44 -13.04 20.03
CA THR A 266 0.47 -11.98 20.50
C THR A 266 -0.02 -10.57 20.14
N GLY A 267 -1.07 -10.49 19.32
CA GLY A 267 -1.76 -9.26 18.99
C GLY A 267 -2.57 -8.72 20.17
N LYS A 268 -2.70 -7.41 20.27
CA LYS A 268 -3.54 -6.75 21.29
C LYS A 268 -5.01 -7.19 21.19
N ASP A 269 -5.48 -7.47 19.98
CA ASP A 269 -6.85 -7.93 19.74
C ASP A 269 -7.11 -9.32 20.36
N THR A 270 -6.06 -10.07 20.68
CA THR A 270 -6.13 -11.40 21.29
C THR A 270 -5.91 -11.43 22.81
N ASP A 271 -5.72 -10.24 23.44
CA ASP A 271 -5.44 -10.12 24.89
C ASP A 271 -6.70 -10.31 25.78
N MET A 272 -7.55 -11.30 25.45
CA MET A 272 -8.82 -11.54 26.11
C MET A 272 -8.85 -12.94 26.73
N ARG A 273 -7.88 -13.23 27.58
CA ARG A 273 -7.65 -14.57 28.15
C ARG A 273 -8.63 -14.99 29.24
N ASN A 274 -9.44 -14.06 29.73
CA ASN A 274 -10.44 -14.30 30.78
C ASN A 274 -11.89 -14.17 30.26
N VAL A 275 -12.18 -14.81 29.13
CA VAL A 275 -13.53 -14.82 28.54
C VAL A 275 -14.44 -15.76 29.33
N THR A 276 -14.80 -15.36 30.56
CA THR A 276 -15.66 -16.23 31.41
C THR A 276 -17.13 -15.85 31.40
N ASN A 277 -17.52 -14.70 30.81
CA ASN A 277 -18.88 -14.15 30.96
C ASN A 277 -19.56 -13.73 29.64
N GLY A 278 -19.16 -14.28 28.49
CA GLY A 278 -19.77 -13.88 27.22
C GLY A 278 -19.59 -12.37 26.85
N GLN A 279 -18.63 -11.71 27.48
CA GLN A 279 -18.37 -10.28 27.28
C GLN A 279 -17.85 -9.99 25.88
N TYR A 280 -17.21 -10.96 25.26
CA TYR A 280 -16.65 -10.88 23.94
C TYR A 280 -17.30 -11.95 23.05
N GLY A 281 -17.70 -11.57 21.88
CA GLY A 281 -18.37 -12.46 20.97
C GLY A 281 -18.04 -12.12 19.52
N VAL A 282 -18.78 -12.70 18.62
CA VAL A 282 -18.67 -12.48 17.18
C VAL A 282 -18.73 -10.99 16.84
N ASN A 283 -19.51 -10.20 17.56
CA ASN A 283 -19.59 -8.75 17.38
C ASN A 283 -18.26 -8.02 17.61
N TYR A 284 -17.43 -8.50 18.53
CA TYR A 284 -16.08 -7.93 18.73
C TYR A 284 -15.13 -8.34 17.61
N ALA A 285 -15.14 -9.64 17.24
CA ALA A 285 -14.36 -10.15 16.13
C ALA A 285 -14.72 -9.42 14.81
N LEU A 286 -15.98 -9.05 14.63
CA LEU A 286 -16.52 -8.38 13.46
C LEU A 286 -16.72 -6.87 13.62
N LYS A 287 -16.05 -6.23 14.58
CA LYS A 287 -16.19 -4.78 14.85
C LYS A 287 -15.99 -3.87 13.63
N ASN A 288 -15.24 -4.32 12.65
CA ASN A 288 -14.98 -3.60 11.41
C ASN A 288 -16.09 -3.80 10.35
N TYR A 289 -17.10 -4.62 10.64
CA TYR A 289 -18.21 -4.93 9.75
C TYR A 289 -19.55 -4.52 10.39
N PRO A 290 -19.88 -3.22 10.41
CA PRO A 290 -21.04 -2.73 11.15
C PRO A 290 -22.40 -3.16 10.55
N VAL A 291 -22.41 -3.60 9.29
CA VAL A 291 -23.62 -4.03 8.59
C VAL A 291 -23.51 -5.51 8.25
N THR A 292 -24.38 -6.29 8.90
CA THR A 292 -24.47 -7.74 8.72
C THR A 292 -25.86 -8.13 8.20
N ALA A 293 -25.97 -9.33 7.64
CA ALA A 293 -27.19 -9.90 7.09
C ALA A 293 -27.15 -11.42 7.16
N GLY A 294 -28.20 -12.09 6.75
CA GLY A 294 -28.33 -13.55 6.76
C GLY A 294 -29.06 -14.05 8.01
N PRO A 295 -29.15 -15.36 8.19
CA PRO A 295 -29.90 -15.96 9.30
C PRO A 295 -29.22 -15.83 10.66
N GLY A 296 -27.90 -15.65 10.67
CA GLY A 296 -27.12 -15.44 11.90
C GLY A 296 -27.21 -14.03 12.44
N LYS A 297 -26.94 -13.90 13.72
CA LYS A 297 -26.85 -12.61 14.41
C LYS A 297 -25.42 -12.36 14.87
N ASN A 298 -25.02 -11.10 14.85
CA ASN A 298 -23.71 -10.63 15.28
C ASN A 298 -23.65 -10.44 16.83
N ASP A 299 -24.38 -11.24 17.59
CA ASP A 299 -24.50 -11.12 19.04
C ASP A 299 -24.16 -12.44 19.79
N ILE A 300 -23.65 -13.45 19.08
CA ILE A 300 -23.26 -14.72 19.68
C ILE A 300 -21.98 -14.54 20.49
N PRO A 301 -21.99 -14.75 21.81
CA PRO A 301 -20.80 -14.64 22.63
C PRO A 301 -19.87 -15.83 22.42
N PHE A 302 -18.57 -15.58 22.47
CA PHE A 302 -17.62 -16.64 22.78
C PHE A 302 -17.66 -16.91 24.28
N THR A 303 -17.84 -18.15 24.66
CA THR A 303 -18.06 -18.56 26.05
C THR A 303 -16.82 -19.19 26.67
N THR A 304 -15.89 -19.65 25.84
CA THR A 304 -14.64 -20.25 26.28
C THR A 304 -13.42 -19.62 25.62
N PRO A 305 -12.26 -19.68 26.28
CA PRO A 305 -11.00 -19.24 25.67
C PRO A 305 -10.67 -19.99 24.38
N GLU A 306 -11.07 -21.26 24.27
CA GLU A 306 -10.85 -22.10 23.09
C GLU A 306 -11.63 -21.60 21.88
N GLU A 307 -12.89 -21.17 22.05
CA GLU A 307 -13.71 -20.59 20.96
C GLU A 307 -13.06 -19.34 20.40
N TRP A 308 -12.55 -18.48 21.30
CA TRP A 308 -11.82 -17.26 20.92
C TRP A 308 -10.51 -17.58 20.21
N GLN A 309 -9.74 -18.53 20.73
CA GLN A 309 -8.50 -18.99 20.11
C GLN A 309 -8.77 -19.60 18.73
N ASN A 310 -9.77 -20.46 18.62
CA ASN A 310 -10.12 -21.13 17.36
C ASN A 310 -10.51 -20.14 16.27
N TRP A 311 -11.17 -19.04 16.62
CA TRP A 311 -11.43 -17.98 15.66
C TRP A 311 -10.14 -17.41 15.04
N PHE A 312 -9.14 -17.06 15.85
CA PHE A 312 -7.89 -16.51 15.36
C PHE A 312 -6.97 -17.52 14.67
N LEU A 313 -7.02 -18.77 15.06
CA LEU A 313 -6.29 -19.86 14.39
C LEU A 313 -6.92 -20.25 13.03
N ALA A 314 -8.17 -19.85 12.79
CA ALA A 314 -8.87 -20.09 11.54
C ALA A 314 -9.00 -18.76 10.73
N ASP A 315 -10.24 -18.32 10.52
CA ASP A 315 -10.56 -17.20 9.62
C ASP A 315 -10.23 -15.81 10.19
N GLY A 316 -10.08 -15.70 11.51
CA GLY A 316 -9.74 -14.46 12.21
C GLY A 316 -8.25 -14.14 12.24
N GLY A 317 -7.37 -15.04 11.80
CA GLY A 317 -5.92 -14.87 11.80
C GLY A 317 -5.30 -14.69 10.42
N GLY A 318 -4.06 -14.24 10.38
CA GLY A 318 -3.36 -13.91 9.14
C GLY A 318 -3.01 -15.09 8.23
N PHE A 319 -3.00 -16.31 8.77
CA PHE A 319 -2.87 -17.55 8.01
C PHE A 319 -4.22 -18.19 7.67
N GLY A 320 -5.33 -17.53 8.03
CA GLY A 320 -6.67 -17.90 7.59
C GLY A 320 -6.90 -17.59 6.11
N THR A 321 -8.07 -17.99 5.62
CA THR A 321 -8.42 -17.90 4.20
C THR A 321 -8.78 -16.47 3.76
N VAL A 322 -9.07 -15.55 4.69
CA VAL A 322 -9.69 -14.24 4.40
C VAL A 322 -8.73 -13.08 4.61
N GLY A 323 -8.09 -12.61 3.53
CA GLY A 323 -7.19 -11.45 3.57
C GLY A 323 -7.90 -10.10 3.75
N ALA A 324 -9.13 -9.96 3.27
CA ALA A 324 -9.86 -8.69 3.27
C ALA A 324 -10.08 -8.06 4.65
N GLN A 325 -10.14 -8.85 5.71
CA GLN A 325 -10.34 -8.37 7.08
C GLN A 325 -9.16 -7.55 7.64
N PHE A 326 -7.99 -7.67 7.05
CA PHE A 326 -6.79 -6.94 7.45
C PHE A 326 -6.54 -5.70 6.60
N VAL A 327 -7.47 -5.34 5.72
CA VAL A 327 -7.38 -4.13 4.90
C VAL A 327 -7.83 -2.93 5.73
N GLU A 328 -6.96 -1.92 5.82
CA GLU A 328 -7.18 -0.72 6.62
C GLU A 328 -7.00 0.56 5.79
N ASP A 329 -7.49 1.71 6.32
CA ASP A 329 -7.31 3.03 5.70
C ASP A 329 -5.84 3.45 5.79
N GLY A 330 -5.20 3.63 4.63
CA GLY A 330 -3.82 4.10 4.50
C GLY A 330 -3.65 5.62 4.53
N SER A 331 -4.70 6.38 4.87
CA SER A 331 -4.62 7.84 4.97
C SER A 331 -3.77 8.27 6.16
N PHE A 332 -2.97 9.32 5.98
CA PHE A 332 -2.18 9.90 7.06
C PHE A 332 -1.89 11.40 6.87
N ALA A 333 -1.49 12.05 7.95
CA ALA A 333 -0.72 13.29 7.95
C ALA A 333 0.58 13.05 8.73
N LYS A 334 1.73 13.45 8.17
CA LYS A 334 3.06 13.26 8.77
C LYS A 334 3.82 14.56 8.88
N LEU A 335 4.23 14.89 10.10
CA LEU A 335 5.20 15.94 10.35
C LEU A 335 6.60 15.40 10.05
N ARG A 336 7.05 15.66 8.82
CA ARG A 336 8.30 15.13 8.28
C ARG A 336 9.52 15.74 8.93
N GLU A 337 9.51 17.06 9.04
CA GLU A 337 10.63 17.79 9.59
C GLU A 337 10.19 19.10 10.27
N ILE A 338 10.83 19.43 11.38
CA ILE A 338 10.93 20.78 11.89
C ILE A 338 12.41 21.06 12.09
N SER A 339 12.91 22.20 11.59
CA SER A 339 14.29 22.59 11.82
C SER A 339 14.43 24.06 12.19
N LEU A 340 15.39 24.35 13.05
CA LEU A 340 15.81 25.68 13.43
C LEU A 340 17.27 25.87 13.02
N THR A 341 17.53 26.90 12.24
CA THR A 341 18.88 27.28 11.79
C THR A 341 19.24 28.64 12.36
N TYR A 342 20.45 28.78 12.86
CA TYR A 342 21.04 30.04 13.26
C TYR A 342 22.30 30.31 12.44
N THR A 343 22.36 31.48 11.77
CA THR A 343 23.47 31.90 10.94
C THR A 343 24.40 32.86 11.69
N LEU A 344 25.66 32.49 11.82
CA LEU A 344 26.75 33.33 12.36
C LEU A 344 27.52 33.93 11.18
N ASP A 345 27.38 35.26 10.96
CA ASP A 345 27.98 35.98 9.83
C ASP A 345 28.58 37.34 10.24
N ASN A 346 28.82 37.53 11.55
CA ASN A 346 29.34 38.76 12.05
C ASN A 346 30.88 38.95 11.80
N SER A 347 31.36 40.18 11.86
CA SER A 347 32.76 40.51 11.60
C SER A 347 33.75 39.82 12.55
N ALA A 348 33.35 39.64 13.83
CA ALA A 348 34.17 38.94 14.81
C ALA A 348 34.38 37.49 14.42
N PHE A 349 33.31 36.79 14.00
CA PHE A 349 33.40 35.41 13.51
C PHE A 349 34.32 35.29 12.28
N ARG A 350 34.15 36.18 11.30
CA ARG A 350 35.01 36.23 10.09
C ARG A 350 36.47 36.45 10.42
N ASN A 351 36.77 37.41 11.26
CA ASN A 351 38.12 37.73 11.65
C ASN A 351 38.82 36.59 12.46
N LEU A 352 38.04 35.87 13.27
CA LEU A 352 38.57 34.77 14.08
C LEU A 352 38.78 33.48 13.28
N THR A 353 37.87 33.16 12.38
CA THR A 353 37.80 31.84 11.70
C THR A 353 38.27 31.85 10.25
N GLY A 354 38.26 33.01 9.58
CA GLY A 354 38.53 33.12 8.17
C GLY A 354 37.35 32.66 7.27
N PHE A 355 36.22 32.25 7.86
CA PHE A 355 34.98 31.91 7.15
C PHE A 355 34.03 33.11 7.09
N SER A 356 33.26 33.20 6.00
CA SER A 356 32.27 34.28 5.83
C SER A 356 31.04 34.06 6.71
N SER A 357 30.61 32.82 6.90
CA SER A 357 29.49 32.46 7.77
C SER A 357 29.56 31.02 8.29
N ALA A 358 28.82 30.77 9.36
CA ALA A 358 28.54 29.40 9.85
C ALA A 358 27.04 29.25 10.13
N ASP A 359 26.45 28.18 9.63
CA ASP A 359 25.09 27.80 9.94
C ASP A 359 25.09 26.64 10.94
N ILE A 360 24.36 26.83 12.04
CA ILE A 360 24.08 25.80 13.05
C ILE A 360 22.63 25.43 12.90
N ARG A 361 22.36 24.18 12.51
CA ARG A 361 20.99 23.68 12.30
C ARG A 361 20.70 22.51 13.20
N ILE A 362 19.55 22.59 13.87
CA ILE A 362 18.95 21.48 14.63
C ILE A 362 17.68 21.09 13.90
N ALA A 363 17.55 19.80 13.55
CA ALA A 363 16.38 19.28 12.85
C ALA A 363 15.85 18.02 13.53
N GLY A 364 14.54 17.94 13.70
CA GLY A 364 13.84 16.72 14.07
C GLY A 364 13.08 16.18 12.87
N ARG A 365 13.24 14.89 12.56
CA ARG A 365 12.62 14.21 11.41
C ARG A 365 11.67 13.12 11.84
N ASN A 366 10.62 12.87 11.05
CA ASN A 366 9.57 11.88 11.29
C ASN A 366 8.95 12.03 12.68
N LEU A 367 8.62 13.28 13.06
CA LEU A 367 8.29 13.63 14.43
C LEU A 367 6.94 13.09 14.88
N LYS A 368 5.95 13.09 13.97
CA LYS A 368 4.58 12.65 14.30
C LYS A 368 3.86 12.15 13.05
N THR A 369 3.14 11.05 13.21
CA THR A 369 2.18 10.53 12.23
C THR A 369 0.79 10.54 12.86
N TRP A 370 -0.18 11.10 12.13
CA TRP A 370 -1.61 11.01 12.44
C TRP A 370 -2.27 10.12 11.41
N THR A 371 -2.81 9.00 11.83
CA THR A 371 -3.44 8.00 10.95
C THR A 371 -4.49 7.20 11.70
N ARG A 372 -5.36 6.53 10.97
CA ARG A 372 -6.28 5.49 11.48
C ARG A 372 -5.73 4.09 11.29
N TYR A 373 -4.60 3.95 10.60
CA TYR A 373 -3.93 2.67 10.43
C TYR A 373 -3.47 2.13 11.79
N SER A 374 -3.79 0.88 12.08
CA SER A 374 -3.51 0.27 13.40
C SER A 374 -2.08 -0.22 13.54
N GLY A 375 -1.34 -0.41 12.42
CA GLY A 375 0.07 -0.77 12.41
C GLY A 375 1.01 0.40 12.73
N PHE A 376 2.30 0.17 12.63
CA PHE A 376 3.31 1.17 13.01
C PHE A 376 3.33 2.38 12.07
N ASP A 377 3.24 2.15 10.78
CA ASP A 377 3.35 3.20 9.77
C ASP A 377 2.59 2.82 8.49
N PRO A 378 1.65 3.65 8.01
CA PRO A 378 0.89 3.36 6.79
C PRO A 378 1.70 3.48 5.48
N GLU A 379 2.96 3.91 5.53
CA GLU A 379 3.86 3.97 4.38
C GLU A 379 4.75 2.73 4.22
N VAL A 380 4.66 1.79 5.17
CA VAL A 380 5.42 0.54 5.05
C VAL A 380 5.01 -0.25 3.82
N ASN A 381 5.96 -0.92 3.21
CA ASN A 381 5.77 -1.65 1.98
C ASN A 381 6.72 -2.84 1.89
N LEU A 382 6.17 -4.05 1.83
CA LEU A 382 6.92 -5.30 1.77
C LEU A 382 7.86 -5.37 0.56
N GLY A 383 7.43 -4.86 -0.58
CA GLY A 383 8.24 -4.80 -1.80
C GLY A 383 9.25 -3.65 -1.85
N GLY A 384 9.44 -2.90 -0.76
CA GLY A 384 10.33 -1.76 -0.74
C GLY A 384 9.89 -0.63 -1.69
N ALA A 385 10.76 -0.26 -2.64
CA ALA A 385 10.48 0.80 -3.61
C ALA A 385 9.63 0.33 -4.81
N GLU A 386 9.28 -0.94 -4.89
CA GLU A 386 8.47 -1.46 -5.99
C GLU A 386 7.04 -0.94 -5.92
N PHE A 387 6.65 -0.20 -6.95
CA PHE A 387 5.32 0.41 -7.06
C PHE A 387 4.18 -0.62 -7.08
N LEU A 388 4.42 -1.79 -7.69
CA LEU A 388 3.38 -2.80 -7.93
C LEU A 388 3.03 -3.65 -6.70
N THR A 389 3.78 -3.50 -5.61
CA THR A 389 3.59 -4.24 -4.35
C THR A 389 3.35 -3.32 -3.16
N GLN A 390 2.93 -2.07 -3.42
CA GLN A 390 2.62 -1.11 -2.37
C GLN A 390 1.44 -1.54 -1.50
N GLY A 391 1.44 -1.05 -0.26
CA GLY A 391 0.32 -1.26 0.67
C GLY A 391 0.27 -2.66 1.30
N LEU A 392 1.35 -3.44 1.20
CA LEU A 392 1.49 -4.70 1.92
C LEU A 392 2.40 -4.48 3.14
N ASP A 393 1.84 -4.53 4.35
CA ASP A 393 2.59 -4.55 5.60
C ASP A 393 2.75 -5.99 6.09
N TYR A 394 4.00 -6.45 6.20
CA TYR A 394 4.32 -7.76 6.74
C TYR A 394 5.67 -7.72 7.45
N PHE A 395 5.66 -7.45 8.77
CA PHE A 395 6.83 -7.34 9.66
C PHE A 395 7.92 -6.38 9.17
N ILE A 396 7.51 -5.25 8.59
CA ILE A 396 8.43 -4.24 8.09
C ILE A 396 8.81 -3.27 9.20
N ASN A 397 10.10 -2.96 9.29
CA ASN A 397 10.58 -1.98 10.24
C ASN A 397 10.07 -0.58 9.88
N PRO A 398 9.41 0.12 10.82
CA PRO A 398 8.95 1.48 10.58
C PRO A 398 10.14 2.44 10.48
N PRO A 399 9.96 3.59 9.78
CA PRO A 399 10.97 4.64 9.76
C PRO A 399 11.19 5.21 11.16
N THR A 400 12.44 5.49 11.49
CA THR A 400 12.84 6.02 12.79
C THR A 400 12.61 7.53 12.89
N ARG A 401 12.30 8.00 14.09
CA ARG A 401 12.43 9.41 14.46
C ARG A 401 13.89 9.74 14.66
N SER A 402 14.37 10.85 14.11
CA SER A 402 15.76 11.26 14.24
C SER A 402 15.89 12.74 14.58
N PHE A 403 16.96 13.07 15.29
CA PHE A 403 17.38 14.43 15.55
C PHE A 403 18.78 14.61 14.96
N VAL A 404 18.96 15.68 14.21
CA VAL A 404 20.21 15.96 13.49
C VAL A 404 20.71 17.34 13.91
N LEU A 405 21.97 17.40 14.31
CA LEU A 405 22.72 18.65 14.49
C LEU A 405 23.70 18.79 13.32
N SER A 406 23.63 19.89 12.60
CA SER A 406 24.49 20.15 11.44
C SER A 406 25.23 21.46 11.60
N PHE A 407 26.48 21.48 11.15
CA PHE A 407 27.33 22.65 11.07
C PHE A 407 27.80 22.83 9.63
N SER A 408 27.55 24.00 9.06
CA SER A 408 27.96 24.35 7.70
C SER A 408 28.82 25.60 7.74
N LEU A 409 29.98 25.57 7.11
CA LEU A 409 30.90 26.71 7.02
C LEU A 409 30.98 27.18 5.57
N SER A 410 30.78 28.48 5.35
CA SER A 410 30.93 29.11 4.04
C SER A 410 32.18 30.01 4.06
N ARG A 411 32.97 29.99 2.98
CA ARG A 411 34.19 30.77 2.83
C ARG A 411 33.96 31.99 1.93
#